data_9aca650a1ab254bd2b106c9ad5fe286e
#
_entry.id   9aca650a1ab254bd2b106c9ad5fe286e
#
_cell.length_a   1.000
_cell.length_b   1.000
_cell.length_c   1.000
_cell.angle_alpha   90.00
_cell.angle_beta   90.00
_cell.angle_gamma   90.00
#
_symmetry.space_group_name_H-M   'P 1'
#
loop_
_entity.id
_entity.type
_entity.pdbx_description
1 polymer ?
#
loop_
_entity_poly.entity_id
_entity_poly.type
_entity_poly.pdbx_seq_one_letter_code
_entity_poly.pdbx_strand_id
1 'polypeptide(L)'
;MGKRVIAAVLLLVLLVASGIWSHRWLEAFCADQTALVEQGRAEEAYRSWQKAEPWIACLVGHEELNQAGDCYAELLATPPENREPITRRLLYWFWAIAEYDRPSLRSLL
;
A
#
# COMPACT_ATOMS: atom_id res chain seq x y z
N MET A 1 -30.46 27.34 5.43
CA MET A 1 -29.02 27.47 5.16
C MET A 1 -28.15 26.62 6.10
N GLY A 2 -28.44 26.54 7.40
CA GLY A 2 -27.62 25.78 8.34
C GLY A 2 -27.44 24.29 8.01
N LYS A 3 -28.48 23.64 7.50
CA LYS A 3 -28.42 22.21 7.19
C LYS A 3 -27.45 21.88 6.06
N ARG A 4 -27.37 22.74 5.03
CA ARG A 4 -26.47 22.53 3.88
C ARG A 4 -25.00 22.73 4.31
N VAL A 5 -24.73 23.72 5.15
CA VAL A 5 -23.39 23.98 5.66
C VAL A 5 -22.93 22.84 6.55
N ILE A 6 -23.80 22.35 7.44
CA ILE A 6 -23.51 21.22 8.31
C ILE A 6 -23.23 19.97 7.48
N ALA A 7 -24.04 19.68 6.46
CA ALA A 7 -23.83 18.53 5.59
C ALA A 7 -22.50 18.62 4.84
N ALA A 8 -22.15 19.81 4.34
CA ALA A 8 -20.88 20.03 3.65
C ALA A 8 -19.67 19.84 4.58
N VAL A 9 -19.76 20.35 5.81
CA VAL A 9 -18.70 20.20 6.81
C VAL A 9 -18.55 18.74 7.21
N LEU A 10 -19.66 18.03 7.44
CA LEU A 10 -19.63 16.60 7.77
C LEU A 10 -19.00 15.78 6.65
N LEU A 11 -19.36 16.08 5.40
CA LEU A 11 -18.79 15.40 4.25
C LEU A 11 -17.29 15.63 4.16
N LEU A 12 -16.86 16.87 4.37
CA LEU A 12 -15.43 17.23 4.36
C LEU A 12 -14.67 16.48 5.46
N VAL A 13 -15.21 16.46 6.68
CA VAL A 13 -14.60 15.73 7.80
C VAL A 13 -14.50 14.25 7.50
N LEU A 14 -15.53 13.65 6.91
CA LEU A 14 -15.52 12.24 6.53
C LEU A 14 -14.45 11.95 5.46
N LEU A 15 -14.31 12.84 4.48
CA LEU A 15 -13.30 12.69 3.44
C LEU A 15 -11.89 12.77 4.01
N VAL A 16 -11.63 13.73 4.88
CA VAL A 16 -10.32 13.90 5.52
C VAL A 16 -10.01 12.70 6.43
N ALA A 17 -10.97 12.30 7.26
CA ALA A 17 -10.81 11.14 8.15
C ALA A 17 -10.57 9.85 7.37
N SER A 18 -11.30 9.66 6.27
CA SER A 18 -11.15 8.51 5.38
C SER A 18 -9.76 8.49 4.74
N GLY A 19 -9.27 9.65 4.29
CA GLY A 19 -7.93 9.77 3.71
C GLY A 19 -6.84 9.43 4.70
N ILE A 20 -6.92 9.95 5.94
CA ILE A 20 -5.96 9.67 7.00
C ILE A 20 -6.00 8.19 7.38
N TRP A 21 -7.20 7.62 7.52
CA TRP A 21 -7.36 6.21 7.86
C TRP A 21 -6.77 5.31 6.78
N SER A 22 -7.05 5.60 5.51
CA SER A 22 -6.53 4.84 4.37
C SER A 22 -5.00 4.89 4.31
N HIS A 23 -4.42 6.07 4.53
CA HIS A 23 -2.98 6.23 4.53
C HIS A 23 -2.32 5.43 5.65
N ARG A 24 -2.86 5.50 6.86
CA ARG A 24 -2.36 4.74 8.01
C ARG A 24 -2.50 3.24 7.80
N TRP A 25 -3.63 2.82 7.25
CA TRP A 25 -3.85 1.42 6.92
C TRP A 25 -2.80 0.92 5.92
N LEU A 26 -2.55 1.71 4.88
CA LEU A 26 -1.59 1.35 3.83
C LEU A 26 -0.17 1.27 4.39
N GLU A 27 0.24 2.23 5.22
CA GLU A 27 1.55 2.19 5.89
C GLU A 27 1.71 0.95 6.76
N ALA A 28 0.70 0.66 7.57
CA ALA A 28 0.72 -0.51 8.45
C ALA A 28 0.76 -1.81 7.63
N PHE A 29 -0.01 -1.88 6.56
CA PHE A 29 -0.03 -3.03 5.66
C PHE A 29 1.35 -3.24 5.01
N CYS A 30 1.96 -2.19 4.49
CA CYS A 30 3.28 -2.28 3.88
C CYS A 30 4.34 -2.68 4.90
N ALA A 31 4.26 -2.18 6.13
CA ALA A 31 5.16 -2.57 7.22
C ALA A 31 5.01 -4.06 7.56
N ASP A 32 3.78 -4.56 7.61
CA ASP A 32 3.52 -5.98 7.87
C ASP A 32 4.05 -6.85 6.73
N GLN A 33 3.84 -6.42 5.48
CA GLN A 33 4.38 -7.12 4.31
C GLN A 33 5.90 -7.17 4.34
N THR A 34 6.53 -6.05 4.65
CA THR A 34 7.98 -5.95 4.78
C THR A 34 8.49 -6.94 5.83
N ALA A 35 7.86 -6.97 7.01
CA ALA A 35 8.25 -7.87 8.09
C ALA A 35 8.12 -9.33 7.66
N LEU A 36 7.03 -9.71 7.01
CA LEU A 36 6.81 -11.08 6.54
C LEU A 36 7.87 -11.50 5.52
N VAL A 37 8.17 -10.62 4.57
CA VAL A 37 9.16 -10.91 3.52
C VAL A 37 10.55 -11.02 4.13
N GLU A 38 10.91 -10.15 5.07
CA GLU A 38 12.21 -10.18 5.75
C GLU A 38 12.39 -11.44 6.61
N GLN A 39 11.29 -11.97 7.17
CA GLN A 39 11.30 -13.20 7.95
C GLN A 39 11.34 -14.46 7.09
N GLY A 40 11.38 -14.31 5.76
CA GLY A 40 11.37 -15.45 4.85
C GLY A 40 9.99 -16.08 4.66
N ARG A 41 8.92 -15.39 5.07
CA ARG A 41 7.53 -15.88 4.97
C ARG A 41 6.87 -15.30 3.73
N ALA A 42 7.53 -15.42 2.59
CA ALA A 42 7.09 -14.83 1.32
C ALA A 42 5.72 -15.35 0.86
N GLU A 43 5.43 -16.62 1.08
CA GLU A 43 4.15 -17.20 0.68
C GLU A 43 2.98 -16.62 1.47
N GLU A 44 3.14 -16.46 2.78
CA GLU A 44 2.13 -15.82 3.63
C GLU A 44 1.94 -14.36 3.23
N ALA A 45 3.05 -13.66 2.99
CA ALA A 45 3.02 -12.27 2.54
C ALA A 45 2.24 -12.14 1.24
N TYR A 46 2.49 -13.04 0.29
CA TYR A 46 1.79 -13.03 -1.00
C TYR A 46 0.29 -13.29 -0.85
N ARG A 47 -0.10 -14.23 -0.01
CA ARG A 47 -1.52 -14.48 0.25
C ARG A 47 -2.22 -13.26 0.83
N SER A 48 -1.58 -12.61 1.79
CA SER A 48 -2.08 -11.37 2.38
C SER A 48 -2.17 -10.27 1.34
N TRP A 49 -1.16 -10.15 0.47
CA TRP A 49 -1.13 -9.21 -0.63
C TRP A 49 -2.32 -9.41 -1.58
N GLN A 50 -2.57 -10.66 -1.99
CA GLN A 50 -3.67 -10.97 -2.91
C GLN A 50 -5.04 -10.58 -2.35
N LYS A 51 -5.24 -10.77 -1.04
CA LYS A 51 -6.49 -10.39 -0.38
C LYS A 51 -6.68 -8.87 -0.34
N ALA A 52 -5.59 -8.14 -0.19
CA ALA A 52 -5.62 -6.68 -0.08
C ALA A 52 -5.54 -5.99 -1.43
N GLU A 53 -5.13 -6.68 -2.49
CA GLU A 53 -4.87 -6.10 -3.81
C GLU A 53 -6.04 -5.26 -4.36
N PRO A 54 -7.30 -5.74 -4.35
CA PRO A 54 -8.40 -4.91 -4.84
C PRO A 54 -8.57 -3.60 -4.07
N TRP A 55 -8.29 -3.62 -2.77
CA TRP A 55 -8.37 -2.43 -1.93
C TRP A 55 -7.21 -1.47 -2.23
N ILE A 56 -5.99 -2.02 -2.34
CA ILE A 56 -4.81 -1.23 -2.66
C ILE A 56 -4.95 -0.58 -4.04
N ALA A 57 -5.54 -1.29 -5.01
CA ALA A 57 -5.76 -0.79 -6.35
C ALA A 57 -6.63 0.48 -6.37
N CYS A 58 -7.48 0.66 -5.37
CA CYS A 58 -8.28 1.88 -5.22
C CYS A 58 -7.46 3.05 -4.66
N LEU A 59 -6.35 2.78 -3.99
CA LEU A 59 -5.57 3.78 -3.26
C LEU A 59 -4.32 4.24 -4.02
N VAL A 60 -3.73 3.37 -4.81
CA VAL A 60 -2.45 3.65 -5.51
C VAL A 60 -2.57 3.36 -7.00
N GLY A 61 -1.58 3.81 -7.78
CA GLY A 61 -1.53 3.59 -9.20
C GLY A 61 -1.32 2.13 -9.58
N HIS A 62 -1.85 1.74 -10.73
CA HIS A 62 -1.73 0.37 -11.21
C HIS A 62 -0.28 -0.04 -11.49
N GLU A 63 0.58 0.90 -11.87
CA GLU A 63 1.97 0.61 -12.18
C GLU A 63 2.72 0.08 -10.97
N GLU A 64 2.63 0.79 -9.84
CA GLU A 64 3.28 0.39 -8.59
C GLU A 64 2.74 -0.95 -8.09
N LEU A 65 1.43 -1.12 -8.19
CA LEU A 65 0.77 -2.35 -7.80
C LEU A 65 1.25 -3.54 -8.64
N ASN A 66 1.33 -3.35 -9.95
CA ASN A 66 1.78 -4.38 -10.88
C ASN A 66 3.25 -4.74 -10.66
N GLN A 67 4.10 -3.74 -10.41
CA GLN A 67 5.52 -3.97 -10.13
C GLN A 67 5.73 -4.78 -8.86
N ALA A 68 5.00 -4.47 -7.81
CA ALA A 68 5.05 -5.24 -6.57
C ALA A 68 4.56 -6.68 -6.79
N GLY A 69 3.48 -6.86 -7.53
CA GLY A 69 2.96 -8.18 -7.89
C GLY A 69 3.94 -9.01 -8.70
N ASP A 70 4.61 -8.38 -9.66
CA ASP A 70 5.63 -9.04 -10.48
C ASP A 70 6.84 -9.44 -9.64
N CYS A 71 7.25 -8.60 -8.69
CA CYS A 71 8.31 -8.93 -7.74
C CYS A 71 7.94 -10.13 -6.87
N TYR A 72 6.69 -10.21 -6.41
CA TYR A 72 6.23 -11.38 -5.66
C TYR A 72 6.28 -12.66 -6.49
N ALA A 73 5.81 -12.59 -7.74
CA ALA A 73 5.84 -13.73 -8.63
C ALA A 73 7.27 -14.23 -8.86
N GLU A 74 8.21 -13.31 -9.09
CA GLU A 74 9.62 -13.62 -9.26
C GLU A 74 10.22 -14.19 -7.98
N LEU A 75 9.88 -13.61 -6.83
CA LEU A 75 10.36 -14.06 -5.53
C LEU A 75 9.97 -15.51 -5.23
N LEU A 76 8.70 -15.86 -5.50
CA LEU A 76 8.19 -17.19 -5.25
C LEU A 76 8.76 -18.23 -6.22
N ALA A 77 9.13 -17.79 -7.42
CA ALA A 77 9.74 -18.65 -8.44
C ALA A 77 11.24 -18.85 -8.22
N THR A 78 11.88 -18.08 -7.32
CA THR A 78 13.32 -18.10 -7.10
C THR A 78 13.65 -18.94 -5.86
N PRO A 79 14.75 -19.76 -5.89
CA PRO A 79 15.19 -20.46 -4.70
C PRO A 79 15.54 -19.52 -3.55
N PRO A 80 15.32 -19.94 -2.27
CA PRO A 80 15.53 -19.05 -1.11
C PRO A 80 16.90 -18.41 -1.04
N GLU A 81 17.96 -19.11 -1.46
CA GLU A 81 19.33 -18.58 -1.43
C GLU A 81 19.57 -17.43 -2.40
N ASN A 82 18.72 -17.26 -3.40
CA ASN A 82 18.87 -16.24 -4.44
C ASN A 82 17.82 -15.13 -4.35
N ARG A 83 17.05 -15.09 -3.27
CA ARG A 83 15.92 -14.15 -3.12
C ARG A 83 16.32 -12.74 -2.69
N GLU A 84 17.53 -12.54 -2.17
CA GLU A 84 17.93 -11.27 -1.58
C GLU A 84 17.76 -10.07 -2.53
N PRO A 85 18.26 -10.08 -3.79
CA PRO A 85 18.07 -8.94 -4.68
C PRO A 85 16.61 -8.66 -5.01
N ILE A 86 15.81 -9.71 -5.15
CA ILE A 86 14.37 -9.59 -5.45
C ILE A 86 13.63 -9.04 -4.22
N THR A 87 13.99 -9.50 -3.04
CA THR A 87 13.44 -9.00 -1.78
C THR A 87 13.68 -7.50 -1.65
N ARG A 88 14.89 -7.01 -1.96
CA ARG A 88 15.21 -5.58 -1.93
C ARG A 88 14.34 -4.78 -2.88
N ARG A 89 14.11 -5.28 -4.09
CA ARG A 89 13.22 -4.61 -5.05
C ARG A 89 11.79 -4.56 -4.55
N LEU A 90 11.31 -5.66 -3.97
CA LEU A 90 9.96 -5.73 -3.42
C LEU A 90 9.78 -4.74 -2.27
N LEU A 91 10.76 -4.64 -1.36
CA LEU A 91 10.73 -3.68 -0.26
C LEU A 91 10.70 -2.24 -0.78
N TYR A 92 11.43 -1.96 -1.85
CA TYR A 92 11.39 -0.67 -2.51
C TYR A 92 9.97 -0.33 -2.99
N TRP A 93 9.28 -1.29 -3.62
CA TRP A 93 7.92 -1.08 -4.09
C TRP A 93 6.93 -0.91 -2.94
N PHE A 94 7.11 -1.60 -1.83
CA PHE A 94 6.29 -1.36 -0.64
C PHE A 94 6.48 0.06 -0.12
N TRP A 95 7.70 0.51 -0.05
CA TRP A 95 8.01 1.89 0.34
C TRP A 95 7.37 2.88 -0.64
N ALA A 96 7.51 2.66 -1.93
CA ALA A 96 6.96 3.52 -2.96
C ALA A 96 5.42 3.59 -2.88
N ILE A 97 4.76 2.46 -2.62
CA ILE A 97 3.31 2.39 -2.46
C ILE A 97 2.88 3.21 -1.22
N ALA A 98 3.56 3.04 -0.10
CA ALA A 98 3.25 3.76 1.12
C ALA A 98 3.43 5.27 0.95
N GLU A 99 4.49 5.68 0.24
CA GLU A 99 4.75 7.10 -0.02
C GLU A 99 3.80 7.69 -1.07
N TYR A 100 3.30 6.88 -1.99
CA TYR A 100 2.39 7.33 -3.05
C TYR A 100 1.14 8.01 -2.49
N ASP A 101 0.55 7.41 -1.45
CA ASP A 101 -0.69 7.92 -0.84
C ASP A 101 -0.41 8.96 0.27
N ARG A 102 0.85 9.36 0.43
CA ARG A 102 1.21 10.32 1.47
C ARG A 102 0.67 11.71 1.10
N PRO A 103 -0.20 12.30 1.95
CA PRO A 103 -0.68 13.64 1.68
C PRO A 103 0.48 14.62 1.73
N SER A 104 0.72 15.32 0.62
CA SER A 104 1.73 16.36 0.57
C SER A 104 1.05 17.69 0.30
N LEU A 105 1.57 18.74 0.92
CA LEU A 105 1.08 20.09 0.69
C LEU A 105 1.23 20.50 -0.79
N ARG A 106 2.19 19.91 -1.49
CA ARG A 106 2.39 20.17 -2.90
C ARG A 106 1.27 19.65 -3.79
N SER A 107 0.64 18.55 -3.41
CA SER A 107 -0.49 18.01 -4.18
C SER A 107 -1.78 18.79 -3.93
N LEU A 108 -1.84 19.57 -2.87
CA LEU A 108 -2.98 20.45 -2.56
C LEU A 108 -2.83 21.86 -3.15
N LEU A 109 -1.64 22.21 -3.52
CA LEU A 109 -1.31 23.50 -4.14
C LEU A 109 -1.12 23.34 -5.63
#